data_95ecc8026cf3dcbf43f08f918592ed51
#
_entry.id   95ecc8026cf3dcbf43f08f918592ed51
#
_cell.length_a   1.000
_cell.length_b   1.000
_cell.length_c   1.000
_cell.angle_alpha   90.00
_cell.angle_beta   90.00
_cell.angle_gamma   90.00
#
_symmetry.space_group_name_H-M   'P 1'
#
loop_
_entity.id
_entity.type
_entity.pdbx_description
1 polymer ?
#
loop_
_entity_poly.entity_id
_entity_poly.type
_entity_poly.pdbx_seq_one_letter_code
_entity_poly.pdbx_strand_id
1 'polypeptide(L)'
;MLEKIIGKSGVEEFRKFWNKKLSLEDFKKIISFGILLALGMILFNCYLKYVTFNGELKGEKILYVKIDGSTGAVQKVNNKYLGKQASIKNTKNLSYGYYLMRFDVKKVVTKKEFTTIEGKIKGYKESKLNNFRRYILNIFDDLFMTEENLYAFSRAAVLGEKSEVSKDMKDKFKYTGLAHLIVISGTHISLVVIGIVKILDTVNLAYKWKYIFSLIALTLYCTLVGMSPGILRAYIMGAMMILARILFQQEDSKKSLMISLIVILVLNPYAITDISMQLSYAAVIAIIFVYPHIERILNIKFLEKMENGILKDSLKLTILSLCIQIVSIPLFLYYFEKLPLFSFLLNIIGVPIGTVLIETLFSITLLNILKLKFLNFIFVPVAQAIYNAFEGFIFMGSKIPMLQLNVAGKIDLWIVFVYYILLIVGIIFVRNVGFEIEDEIKKRSIKKY
;
A
#
# COMPACT_ATOMS: atom_id res chain seq x y z
N MET A 1 -30.80 25.99 -6.48
CA MET A 1 -29.50 25.75 -5.80
C MET A 1 -28.52 25.02 -6.73
N LEU A 2 -28.93 23.92 -7.34
CA LEU A 2 -28.13 23.17 -8.34
C LEU A 2 -27.74 24.02 -9.57
N GLU A 3 -28.62 24.84 -10.10
CA GLU A 3 -28.32 25.73 -11.23
C GLU A 3 -27.24 26.79 -10.94
N LYS A 4 -27.08 27.21 -9.68
CA LYS A 4 -26.02 28.14 -9.27
C LYS A 4 -24.65 27.47 -9.15
N ILE A 5 -24.64 26.14 -8.98
CA ILE A 5 -23.39 25.33 -8.75
C ILE A 5 -22.88 24.75 -10.06
N ILE A 6 -23.76 24.26 -10.94
CA ILE A 6 -23.42 23.54 -12.17
C ILE A 6 -23.83 24.22 -13.47
N GLY A 7 -24.45 25.40 -13.40
CA GLY A 7 -24.97 26.10 -14.58
C GLY A 7 -26.23 25.45 -15.18
N LYS A 8 -26.89 26.17 -16.08
CA LYS A 8 -28.10 25.64 -16.75
C LYS A 8 -27.81 24.40 -17.61
N SER A 9 -26.65 24.34 -18.27
CA SER A 9 -26.24 23.20 -19.10
C SER A 9 -26.02 21.92 -18.27
N GLY A 10 -25.40 22.02 -17.12
CA GLY A 10 -25.17 20.86 -16.25
C GLY A 10 -26.46 20.29 -15.63
N VAL A 11 -27.46 21.14 -15.37
CA VAL A 11 -28.78 20.67 -14.92
C VAL A 11 -29.54 19.98 -16.06
N GLU A 12 -29.42 20.47 -17.31
CA GLU A 12 -30.01 19.81 -18.48
C GLU A 12 -29.33 18.45 -18.78
N GLU A 13 -27.98 18.33 -18.67
CA GLU A 13 -27.30 17.09 -18.85
C GLU A 13 -27.62 16.08 -17.72
N PHE A 14 -27.73 16.53 -16.47
CA PHE A 14 -28.20 15.69 -15.37
C PHE A 14 -29.64 15.21 -15.62
N ARG A 15 -30.54 16.07 -16.12
CA ARG A 15 -31.88 15.65 -16.56
C ARG A 15 -31.82 14.66 -17.73
N LYS A 16 -31.00 14.91 -18.75
CA LYS A 16 -30.82 13.99 -19.89
C LYS A 16 -30.28 12.61 -19.42
N PHE A 17 -29.31 12.61 -18.51
CA PHE A 17 -28.79 11.37 -17.93
C PHE A 17 -29.87 10.63 -17.14
N TRP A 18 -30.62 11.33 -16.29
CA TRP A 18 -31.69 10.73 -15.46
C TRP A 18 -32.91 10.29 -16.27
N ASN A 19 -33.20 10.98 -17.34
CA ASN A 19 -34.36 10.70 -18.24
C ASN A 19 -33.98 9.76 -19.41
N LYS A 20 -32.72 9.35 -19.53
CA LYS A 20 -32.30 8.40 -20.56
C LYS A 20 -32.95 7.04 -20.29
N LYS A 21 -34.04 6.76 -21.03
CA LYS A 21 -34.65 5.43 -21.02
C LYS A 21 -33.58 4.40 -21.40
N LEU A 22 -33.35 3.43 -20.52
CA LEU A 22 -32.48 2.28 -20.80
C LEU A 22 -32.97 1.62 -22.10
N SER A 23 -32.09 1.51 -23.08
CA SER A 23 -32.39 0.78 -24.31
C SER A 23 -32.44 -0.72 -24.04
N LEU A 24 -33.12 -1.47 -24.89
CA LEU A 24 -33.15 -2.94 -24.80
C LEU A 24 -31.73 -3.56 -24.85
N GLU A 25 -30.81 -2.91 -25.54
CA GLU A 25 -29.38 -3.29 -25.60
C GLU A 25 -28.66 -3.03 -24.26
N ASP A 26 -28.94 -1.89 -23.60
CA ASP A 26 -28.37 -1.60 -22.29
C ASP A 26 -28.86 -2.61 -21.26
N PHE A 27 -30.15 -2.99 -21.34
CA PHE A 27 -30.73 -4.00 -20.46
C PHE A 27 -30.08 -5.38 -20.68
N LYS A 28 -29.87 -5.79 -21.95
CA LYS A 28 -29.16 -7.05 -22.30
C LYS A 28 -27.71 -7.02 -21.77
N LYS A 29 -27.00 -5.90 -21.88
CA LYS A 29 -25.63 -5.74 -21.34
C LYS A 29 -25.60 -5.87 -19.81
N ILE A 30 -26.57 -5.26 -19.12
CA ILE A 30 -26.71 -5.36 -17.65
C ILE A 30 -26.96 -6.80 -17.23
N ILE A 31 -27.89 -7.49 -17.91
CA ILE A 31 -28.17 -8.92 -17.62
C ILE A 31 -26.95 -9.79 -17.89
N SER A 32 -26.28 -9.62 -19.04
CA SER A 32 -25.08 -10.36 -19.38
C SER A 32 -23.96 -10.14 -18.35
N PHE A 33 -23.78 -8.90 -17.90
CA PHE A 33 -22.83 -8.56 -16.85
C PHE A 33 -23.22 -9.20 -15.51
N GLY A 34 -24.51 -9.19 -15.15
CA GLY A 34 -25.02 -9.85 -13.96
C GLY A 34 -24.80 -11.36 -13.97
N ILE A 35 -25.03 -12.03 -15.10
CA ILE A 35 -24.78 -13.47 -15.27
C ILE A 35 -23.29 -13.77 -15.15
N LEU A 36 -22.42 -12.96 -15.78
CA LEU A 36 -20.97 -13.12 -15.70
C LEU A 36 -20.46 -12.96 -14.26
N LEU A 37 -21.01 -12.00 -13.54
CA LEU A 37 -20.72 -11.75 -12.11
C LEU A 37 -21.15 -12.94 -11.24
N ALA A 38 -22.37 -13.48 -11.48
CA ALA A 38 -22.88 -14.63 -10.75
C ALA A 38 -22.02 -15.89 -11.01
N LEU A 39 -21.66 -16.16 -12.26
CA LEU A 39 -20.72 -17.23 -12.63
C LEU A 39 -19.36 -17.04 -11.97
N GLY A 40 -18.81 -15.81 -11.99
CA GLY A 40 -17.56 -15.48 -11.31
C GLY A 40 -17.64 -15.75 -9.81
N MET A 41 -18.74 -15.39 -9.15
CA MET A 41 -18.96 -15.68 -7.72
C MET A 41 -19.06 -17.18 -7.43
N ILE A 42 -19.72 -17.95 -8.28
CA ILE A 42 -19.82 -19.42 -8.13
C ILE A 42 -18.43 -20.05 -8.27
N LEU A 43 -17.69 -19.70 -9.32
CA LEU A 43 -16.32 -20.19 -9.53
C LEU A 43 -15.40 -19.81 -8.39
N PHE A 44 -15.51 -18.58 -7.90
CA PHE A 44 -14.74 -18.10 -6.75
C PHE A 44 -15.07 -18.87 -5.48
N ASN A 45 -16.34 -19.17 -5.21
CA ASN A 45 -16.76 -19.98 -4.06
C ASN A 45 -16.26 -21.44 -4.17
N CYS A 46 -16.29 -22.04 -5.36
CA CYS A 46 -15.70 -23.36 -5.58
C CYS A 46 -14.18 -23.34 -5.34
N TYR A 47 -13.49 -22.31 -5.84
CA TYR A 47 -12.08 -22.12 -5.62
C TYR A 47 -11.76 -21.92 -4.12
N LEU A 48 -12.54 -21.10 -3.40
CA LEU A 48 -12.41 -20.92 -1.95
C LEU A 48 -12.47 -22.25 -1.20
N LYS A 49 -13.44 -23.11 -1.51
CA LYS A 49 -13.56 -24.44 -0.89
C LYS A 49 -12.33 -25.32 -1.15
N TYR A 50 -11.73 -25.23 -2.33
CA TYR A 50 -10.55 -25.99 -2.70
C TYR A 50 -9.29 -25.54 -1.94
N VAL A 51 -9.05 -24.22 -1.82
CA VAL A 51 -7.82 -23.68 -1.21
C VAL A 51 -7.91 -23.52 0.30
N THR A 52 -9.11 -23.63 0.90
CA THR A 52 -9.31 -23.49 2.35
C THR A 52 -9.00 -24.78 3.09
N PHE A 53 -8.36 -24.65 4.23
CA PHE A 53 -8.17 -25.74 5.15
C PHE A 53 -9.47 -26.01 5.94
N ASN A 54 -10.11 -27.13 5.67
CA ASN A 54 -11.40 -27.53 6.29
C ASN A 54 -11.23 -28.63 7.35
N GLY A 55 -9.98 -29.00 7.69
CA GLY A 55 -9.72 -30.05 8.69
C GLY A 55 -9.66 -29.51 10.11
N GLU A 56 -9.74 -30.41 11.08
CA GLU A 56 -9.48 -30.05 12.48
C GLU A 56 -8.02 -29.62 12.68
N LEU A 57 -7.85 -28.52 13.42
CA LEU A 57 -6.52 -28.03 13.84
C LEU A 57 -6.10 -28.76 15.14
N LYS A 58 -5.91 -30.08 15.05
CA LYS A 58 -5.40 -30.93 16.15
C LYS A 58 -4.27 -31.83 15.65
N GLY A 59 -3.35 -32.19 16.56
CA GLY A 59 -2.22 -33.07 16.26
C GLY A 59 -1.19 -32.43 15.32
N GLU A 60 -0.41 -33.28 14.64
CA GLU A 60 0.66 -32.79 13.77
C GLU A 60 0.14 -32.13 12.49
N LYS A 61 0.62 -30.91 12.24
CA LYS A 61 0.34 -30.13 11.04
C LYS A 61 1.61 -29.50 10.49
N ILE A 62 1.65 -29.32 9.18
CA ILE A 62 2.72 -28.55 8.53
C ILE A 62 2.23 -27.11 8.43
N LEU A 63 2.91 -26.20 9.10
CA LEU A 63 2.61 -24.77 9.12
C LEU A 63 3.64 -24.01 8.30
N TYR A 64 3.20 -23.13 7.41
CA TYR A 64 4.05 -22.11 6.81
C TYR A 64 3.85 -20.80 7.59
N VAL A 65 4.90 -20.35 8.26
CA VAL A 65 4.85 -19.30 9.29
C VAL A 65 5.85 -18.21 8.99
N LYS A 66 5.43 -16.95 9.13
CA LYS A 66 6.31 -15.79 9.20
C LYS A 66 6.56 -15.48 10.67
N ILE A 67 7.80 -15.55 11.11
CA ILE A 67 8.22 -15.17 12.47
C ILE A 67 8.57 -13.69 12.48
N ASP A 68 8.03 -12.97 13.49
CA ASP A 68 8.34 -11.58 13.80
C ASP A 68 8.37 -11.44 15.33
N GLY A 69 9.56 -11.48 15.89
CA GLY A 69 9.79 -11.52 17.35
C GLY A 69 9.27 -12.78 18.01
N SER A 70 8.49 -12.64 19.07
CA SER A 70 7.98 -13.76 19.88
C SER A 70 6.75 -14.45 19.31
N THR A 71 6.22 -13.97 18.19
CA THR A 71 5.01 -14.49 17.56
C THR A 71 5.26 -14.88 16.10
N GLY A 72 4.56 -15.90 15.64
CA GLY A 72 4.59 -16.31 14.25
C GLY A 72 3.22 -16.23 13.60
N ALA A 73 3.10 -15.45 12.52
CA ALA A 73 1.88 -15.38 11.72
C ALA A 73 1.77 -16.61 10.81
N VAL A 74 0.73 -17.42 10.99
CA VAL A 74 0.49 -18.61 10.18
C VAL A 74 -0.09 -18.21 8.85
N GLN A 75 0.63 -18.47 7.77
CA GLN A 75 0.22 -18.19 6.40
C GLN A 75 -0.60 -19.33 5.79
N LYS A 76 -0.14 -20.56 5.98
CA LYS A 76 -0.78 -21.79 5.46
C LYS A 76 -0.66 -22.93 6.44
N VAL A 77 -1.65 -23.84 6.41
CA VAL A 77 -1.66 -25.12 7.11
C VAL A 77 -1.80 -26.22 6.06
N ASN A 78 -0.87 -27.18 6.02
CA ASN A 78 -0.81 -28.24 5.02
C ASN A 78 -1.03 -27.71 3.58
N ASN A 79 -0.31 -26.64 3.22
CA ASN A 79 -0.43 -25.90 1.94
C ASN A 79 -1.76 -25.21 1.65
N LYS A 80 -2.73 -25.21 2.56
CA LYS A 80 -4.02 -24.56 2.42
C LYS A 80 -4.14 -23.33 3.31
N TYR A 81 -4.92 -22.34 2.92
CA TYR A 81 -5.16 -21.13 3.70
C TYR A 81 -6.14 -21.40 4.84
N LEU A 82 -5.88 -20.78 5.99
CA LEU A 82 -6.89 -20.65 7.04
C LEU A 82 -7.77 -19.46 6.67
N GLY A 83 -9.09 -19.64 6.72
CA GLY A 83 -10.05 -18.55 6.45
C GLY A 83 -10.06 -17.42 7.48
N LYS A 84 -9.15 -17.48 8.46
CA LYS A 84 -8.98 -16.50 9.55
C LYS A 84 -7.51 -16.24 9.79
N GLN A 85 -7.19 -15.05 10.33
CA GLN A 85 -5.83 -14.75 10.76
C GLN A 85 -5.43 -15.66 11.92
N ALA A 86 -4.29 -16.31 11.80
CA ALA A 86 -3.82 -17.23 12.83
C ALA A 86 -2.37 -16.93 13.22
N SER A 87 -2.08 -17.08 14.51
CA SER A 87 -0.73 -16.91 15.04
C SER A 87 -0.34 -18.07 15.97
N ILE A 88 0.95 -18.33 16.04
CA ILE A 88 1.57 -19.19 17.06
C ILE A 88 2.34 -18.34 18.05
N LYS A 89 2.37 -18.75 19.31
CA LYS A 89 3.16 -18.16 20.38
C LYS A 89 4.43 -18.99 20.66
N ASN A 90 5.36 -18.43 21.42
CA ASN A 90 6.60 -19.10 21.84
C ASN A 90 7.61 -19.39 20.72
N THR A 91 7.80 -18.41 19.82
CA THR A 91 8.80 -18.47 18.75
C THR A 91 10.11 -17.77 19.11
N LYS A 92 10.36 -17.50 20.41
CA LYS A 92 11.50 -16.70 20.92
C LYS A 92 12.89 -17.17 20.47
N ASN A 93 13.02 -18.43 20.08
CA ASN A 93 14.31 -19.00 19.65
C ASN A 93 14.52 -18.96 18.14
N LEU A 94 13.60 -18.35 17.39
CA LEU A 94 13.67 -18.27 15.94
C LEU A 94 13.85 -16.81 15.50
N SER A 95 14.82 -16.58 14.61
CA SER A 95 15.07 -15.27 14.04
C SER A 95 13.94 -14.85 13.10
N TYR A 96 13.84 -13.55 12.79
CA TYR A 96 12.92 -13.04 11.78
C TYR A 96 13.06 -13.77 10.45
N GLY A 97 11.95 -14.24 9.89
CA GLY A 97 11.95 -14.94 8.62
C GLY A 97 10.77 -15.86 8.38
N TYR A 98 10.87 -16.66 7.34
CA TYR A 98 9.85 -17.60 6.93
C TYR A 98 10.30 -19.04 7.18
N TYR A 99 9.39 -19.83 7.75
CA TYR A 99 9.65 -21.18 8.20
C TYR A 99 8.55 -22.13 7.77
N LEU A 100 8.94 -23.32 7.33
CA LEU A 100 8.04 -24.47 7.21
C LEU A 100 8.22 -25.34 8.44
N MET A 101 7.18 -25.42 9.29
CA MET A 101 7.25 -26.07 10.60
C MET A 101 6.36 -27.29 10.66
N ARG A 102 6.87 -28.38 11.27
CA ARG A 102 6.04 -29.45 11.81
C ARG A 102 5.63 -29.04 13.22
N PHE A 103 4.35 -28.81 13.41
CA PHE A 103 3.81 -28.28 14.65
C PHE A 103 2.74 -29.22 15.20
N ASP A 104 2.89 -29.61 16.46
CA ASP A 104 1.94 -30.44 17.17
C ASP A 104 0.94 -29.52 17.90
N VAL A 105 -0.24 -29.38 17.33
CA VAL A 105 -1.31 -28.50 17.81
C VAL A 105 -1.99 -29.13 19.00
N LYS A 106 -1.86 -28.51 20.19
CA LYS A 106 -2.51 -28.93 21.42
C LYS A 106 -3.82 -28.22 21.70
N LYS A 107 -3.86 -26.90 21.44
CA LYS A 107 -5.01 -26.05 21.73
C LYS A 107 -5.17 -24.97 20.68
N VAL A 108 -6.39 -24.71 20.32
CA VAL A 108 -6.76 -23.62 19.41
C VAL A 108 -7.73 -22.70 20.14
N VAL A 109 -7.34 -21.42 20.26
CA VAL A 109 -8.17 -20.40 20.89
C VAL A 109 -8.57 -19.40 19.82
N THR A 110 -9.85 -19.40 19.46
CA THR A 110 -10.41 -18.44 18.49
C THR A 110 -11.14 -17.34 19.23
N LYS A 111 -10.70 -16.09 19.03
CA LYS A 111 -11.37 -14.88 19.52
C LYS A 111 -11.79 -14.04 18.31
N LYS A 112 -13.11 -13.92 18.07
CA LYS A 112 -13.68 -13.20 16.91
C LYS A 112 -13.00 -13.62 15.58
N GLU A 113 -12.13 -12.77 15.04
CA GLU A 113 -11.46 -12.97 13.76
C GLU A 113 -10.02 -13.52 13.90
N PHE A 114 -9.52 -13.67 15.13
CA PHE A 114 -8.14 -14.05 15.41
C PHE A 114 -8.07 -15.43 16.04
N THR A 115 -7.24 -16.31 15.48
CA THR A 115 -7.00 -17.66 15.98
C THR A 115 -5.58 -17.78 16.52
N THR A 116 -5.45 -18.14 17.79
CA THR A 116 -4.14 -18.47 18.38
C THR A 116 -4.00 -19.98 18.44
N ILE A 117 -2.91 -20.50 17.87
CA ILE A 117 -2.58 -21.92 17.85
C ILE A 117 -1.50 -22.15 18.89
N GLU A 118 -1.79 -22.95 19.90
CA GLU A 118 -0.84 -23.33 20.95
C GLU A 118 -0.42 -24.79 20.77
N GLY A 119 0.89 -25.05 20.91
CA GLY A 119 1.44 -26.39 20.72
C GLY A 119 2.97 -26.40 20.81
N LYS A 120 3.57 -27.45 20.28
CA LYS A 120 5.04 -27.62 20.28
C LYS A 120 5.56 -27.73 18.84
N ILE A 121 6.67 -27.05 18.57
CA ILE A 121 7.44 -27.20 17.34
C ILE A 121 8.20 -28.53 17.43
N LYS A 122 7.93 -29.49 16.53
CA LYS A 122 8.64 -30.76 16.43
C LYS A 122 9.88 -30.68 15.51
N GLY A 123 9.84 -29.78 14.54
CA GLY A 123 10.93 -29.54 13.62
C GLY A 123 10.58 -28.41 12.67
N TYR A 124 11.58 -27.79 12.07
CA TYR A 124 11.39 -26.72 11.12
C TYR A 124 12.45 -26.73 10.02
N LYS A 125 12.09 -26.17 8.88
CA LYS A 125 12.98 -25.89 7.76
C LYS A 125 12.94 -24.40 7.48
N GLU A 126 14.10 -23.76 7.48
CA GLU A 126 14.21 -22.34 7.18
C GLU A 126 14.11 -22.06 5.67
N SER A 127 13.59 -20.89 5.32
CA SER A 127 13.72 -20.37 3.96
C SER A 127 15.20 -20.08 3.66
N LYS A 128 15.68 -20.42 2.46
CA LYS A 128 17.05 -20.12 2.01
C LYS A 128 17.41 -18.64 2.12
N LEU A 129 16.42 -17.75 2.04
CA LEU A 129 16.62 -16.31 2.16
C LEU A 129 16.77 -15.81 3.60
N ASN A 130 16.50 -16.63 4.62
CA ASN A 130 16.62 -16.20 6.01
C ASN A 130 18.07 -15.84 6.38
N ASN A 131 19.06 -16.53 5.82
CA ASN A 131 20.47 -16.19 6.04
C ASN A 131 20.81 -14.80 5.50
N PHE A 132 20.27 -14.46 4.32
CA PHE A 132 20.50 -13.15 3.74
C PHE A 132 19.71 -12.06 4.48
N ARG A 133 18.50 -12.36 4.99
CA ARG A 133 17.77 -11.45 5.88
C ARG A 133 18.58 -11.16 7.15
N ARG A 134 19.09 -12.19 7.80
CA ARG A 134 19.96 -12.04 9.00
C ARG A 134 21.19 -11.20 8.69
N TYR A 135 21.83 -11.43 7.54
CA TYR A 135 22.99 -10.62 7.14
C TYR A 135 22.63 -9.11 7.06
N ILE A 136 21.50 -8.77 6.45
CA ILE A 136 21.06 -7.35 6.38
C ILE A 136 20.67 -6.82 7.77
N LEU A 137 20.00 -7.62 8.60
CA LEU A 137 19.66 -7.20 9.96
C LEU A 137 20.92 -6.93 10.80
N ASN A 138 21.93 -7.78 10.70
CA ASN A 138 23.20 -7.60 11.39
C ASN A 138 23.92 -6.31 10.96
N ILE A 139 23.73 -5.83 9.71
CA ILE A 139 24.27 -4.51 9.32
C ILE A 139 23.69 -3.40 10.21
N PHE A 140 22.39 -3.46 10.50
CA PHE A 140 21.73 -2.46 11.36
C PHE A 140 22.07 -2.68 12.83
N ASP A 141 22.29 -3.94 13.27
CA ASP A 141 22.77 -4.25 14.61
C ASP A 141 24.14 -3.60 14.82
N ASP A 142 25.06 -3.77 13.87
CA ASP A 142 26.42 -3.20 13.94
C ASP A 142 26.43 -1.65 13.93
N LEU A 143 25.49 -1.02 13.22
CA LEU A 143 25.53 0.41 12.96
C LEU A 143 24.64 1.25 13.87
N PHE A 144 23.51 0.73 14.33
CA PHE A 144 22.45 1.51 14.99
C PHE A 144 21.95 0.96 16.32
N MET A 145 22.53 -0.14 16.85
CA MET A 145 22.05 -0.78 18.08
C MET A 145 22.01 0.17 19.30
N THR A 146 22.86 1.20 19.31
CA THR A 146 22.89 2.21 20.37
C THR A 146 21.76 3.23 20.27
N GLU A 147 21.08 3.34 19.13
CA GLU A 147 19.98 4.27 18.86
C GLU A 147 18.68 3.50 18.65
N GLU A 148 18.02 3.12 19.76
CA GLU A 148 16.88 2.21 19.80
C GLU A 148 15.81 2.50 18.73
N ASN A 149 15.41 3.76 18.57
CA ASN A 149 14.34 4.14 17.65
C ASN A 149 14.77 4.11 16.18
N LEU A 150 15.98 4.58 15.84
CA LEU A 150 16.54 4.49 14.48
C LEU A 150 16.80 3.03 14.09
N TYR A 151 17.33 2.24 15.03
CA TYR A 151 17.52 0.81 14.88
C TYR A 151 16.20 0.10 14.51
N ALA A 152 15.16 0.32 15.32
CA ALA A 152 13.84 -0.26 15.08
C ALA A 152 13.23 0.20 13.74
N PHE A 153 13.38 1.51 13.40
CA PHE A 153 12.90 2.07 12.16
C PHE A 153 13.61 1.47 10.94
N SER A 154 14.93 1.35 10.98
CA SER A 154 15.73 0.83 9.86
C SER A 154 15.37 -0.61 9.50
N ARG A 155 15.21 -1.48 10.50
CA ARG A 155 14.78 -2.87 10.32
C ARG A 155 13.37 -2.98 9.74
N ALA A 156 12.46 -2.13 10.23
CA ALA A 156 11.08 -2.10 9.76
C ALA A 156 10.95 -1.55 8.34
N ALA A 157 11.65 -0.46 8.02
CA ALA A 157 11.56 0.19 6.72
C ALA A 157 12.25 -0.59 5.59
N VAL A 158 13.38 -1.25 5.87
CA VAL A 158 14.15 -1.97 4.83
C VAL A 158 13.70 -3.42 4.67
N LEU A 159 13.44 -4.15 5.74
CA LEU A 159 13.07 -5.58 5.69
C LEU A 159 11.66 -5.90 6.18
N GLY A 160 10.95 -4.93 6.77
CA GLY A 160 9.60 -5.15 7.29
C GLY A 160 9.58 -5.92 8.60
N GLU A 161 10.69 -5.97 9.33
CA GLU A 161 10.75 -6.52 10.67
C GLU A 161 10.33 -5.48 11.70
N LYS A 162 9.29 -5.77 12.47
CA LYS A 162 8.63 -4.82 13.38
C LYS A 162 8.70 -5.20 14.84
N SER A 163 9.46 -6.25 15.18
CA SER A 163 9.58 -6.73 16.56
C SER A 163 10.13 -5.68 17.50
N GLU A 164 11.12 -4.91 17.01
CA GLU A 164 11.80 -3.88 17.79
C GLU A 164 11.04 -2.54 17.83
N VAL A 165 10.04 -2.35 16.96
CA VAL A 165 9.26 -1.11 16.95
C VAL A 165 8.37 -1.03 18.18
N SER A 166 8.65 -0.09 19.09
CA SER A 166 7.91 0.10 20.33
C SER A 166 6.43 0.47 20.07
N LYS A 167 5.58 0.22 21.06
CA LYS A 167 4.16 0.60 20.97
C LYS A 167 4.01 2.12 20.86
N ASP A 168 4.78 2.87 21.64
CA ASP A 168 4.76 4.34 21.63
C ASP A 168 5.13 4.89 20.25
N MET A 169 6.19 4.37 19.65
CA MET A 169 6.58 4.72 18.27
C MET A 169 5.45 4.43 17.28
N LYS A 170 4.86 3.23 17.32
CA LYS A 170 3.72 2.85 16.45
C LYS A 170 2.53 3.80 16.61
N ASP A 171 2.22 4.18 17.85
CA ASP A 171 1.08 5.04 18.17
C ASP A 171 1.32 6.49 17.71
N LYS A 172 2.53 7.04 17.87
CA LYS A 172 2.93 8.36 17.35
C LYS A 172 2.85 8.40 15.82
N PHE A 173 3.41 7.40 15.13
CA PHE A 173 3.34 7.32 13.68
C PHE A 173 1.91 7.16 13.15
N LYS A 174 1.06 6.41 13.85
CA LYS A 174 -0.37 6.30 13.51
C LYS A 174 -1.09 7.63 13.70
N TYR A 175 -0.84 8.30 14.82
CA TYR A 175 -1.47 9.57 15.15
C TYR A 175 -1.14 10.67 14.14
N THR A 176 0.11 10.74 13.70
CA THR A 176 0.58 11.70 12.68
C THR A 176 0.21 11.32 11.25
N GLY A 177 -0.35 10.12 11.01
CA GLY A 177 -0.67 9.62 9.67
C GLY A 177 0.53 9.08 8.88
N LEU A 178 1.71 9.01 9.49
CA LEU A 178 2.97 8.57 8.87
C LEU A 178 3.26 7.06 9.07
N ALA A 179 2.31 6.30 9.61
CA ALA A 179 2.46 4.85 9.85
C ALA A 179 2.83 4.05 8.58
N HIS A 180 2.48 4.56 7.41
CA HIS A 180 2.81 3.94 6.12
C HIS A 180 4.30 3.97 5.80
N LEU A 181 5.13 4.78 6.48
CA LEU A 181 6.59 4.83 6.31
C LEU A 181 7.32 3.72 7.11
N ILE A 182 6.73 3.21 8.20
CA ILE A 182 7.26 2.05 8.94
C ILE A 182 6.90 0.73 8.23
N VAL A 183 5.90 0.76 7.36
CA VAL A 183 5.42 -0.42 6.64
C VAL A 183 5.93 -0.36 5.20
N ILE A 184 6.53 -1.46 4.73
CA ILE A 184 6.97 -1.51 3.34
C ILE A 184 5.79 -1.27 2.41
N SER A 185 5.92 -0.24 1.58
CA SER A 185 4.88 0.29 0.72
C SER A 185 5.31 0.30 -0.75
N GLY A 186 4.41 0.69 -1.63
CA GLY A 186 4.74 0.89 -3.05
C GLY A 186 5.86 1.92 -3.27
N THR A 187 5.98 2.93 -2.40
CA THR A 187 7.08 3.90 -2.47
C THR A 187 8.45 3.26 -2.23
N HIS A 188 8.58 2.38 -1.24
CA HIS A 188 9.82 1.62 -1.00
C HIS A 188 10.22 0.79 -2.22
N ILE A 189 9.24 0.13 -2.85
CA ILE A 189 9.44 -0.67 -4.06
C ILE A 189 9.89 0.21 -5.22
N SER A 190 9.25 1.37 -5.41
CA SER A 190 9.63 2.35 -6.44
C SER A 190 11.04 2.90 -6.23
N LEU A 191 11.42 3.20 -4.98
CA LEU A 191 12.76 3.67 -4.63
C LEU A 191 13.84 2.64 -5.00
N VAL A 192 13.60 1.36 -4.70
CA VAL A 192 14.52 0.26 -5.08
C VAL A 192 14.66 0.21 -6.60
N VAL A 193 13.57 0.25 -7.36
CA VAL A 193 13.61 0.21 -8.84
C VAL A 193 14.35 1.41 -9.41
N ILE A 194 14.01 2.63 -8.96
CA ILE A 194 14.63 3.87 -9.42
C ILE A 194 16.12 3.89 -9.07
N GLY A 195 16.48 3.48 -7.86
CA GLY A 195 17.87 3.40 -7.41
C GLY A 195 18.70 2.46 -8.28
N ILE A 196 18.19 1.27 -8.57
CA ILE A 196 18.85 0.29 -9.42
C ILE A 196 18.98 0.81 -10.85
N VAL A 197 17.91 1.38 -11.42
CA VAL A 197 17.96 1.97 -12.77
C VAL A 197 19.02 3.06 -12.84
N LYS A 198 19.08 3.99 -11.86
CA LYS A 198 20.10 5.05 -11.80
C LYS A 198 21.52 4.48 -11.74
N ILE A 199 21.76 3.47 -10.90
CA ILE A 199 23.07 2.82 -10.81
C ILE A 199 23.47 2.18 -12.14
N LEU A 200 22.54 1.48 -12.78
CA LEU A 200 22.80 0.84 -14.07
C LEU A 200 22.96 1.85 -15.23
N ASP A 201 22.38 3.05 -15.09
CA ASP A 201 22.62 4.18 -16.00
C ASP A 201 24.06 4.69 -15.92
N THR A 202 24.64 4.76 -14.71
CA THR A 202 26.04 5.22 -14.56
C THR A 202 27.05 4.26 -15.20
N VAL A 203 26.70 2.98 -15.34
CA VAL A 203 27.54 1.95 -16.00
C VAL A 203 27.28 1.88 -17.51
N ASN A 204 26.43 2.76 -18.05
CA ASN A 204 26.07 2.79 -19.47
C ASN A 204 25.55 1.45 -20.01
N LEU A 205 24.79 0.71 -19.20
CA LEU A 205 24.23 -0.56 -19.60
C LEU A 205 23.14 -0.36 -20.68
N ALA A 206 23.11 -1.23 -21.69
CA ALA A 206 22.12 -1.15 -22.75
C ALA A 206 20.69 -1.17 -22.20
N TYR A 207 19.78 -0.37 -22.80
CA TYR A 207 18.44 -0.07 -22.31
C TYR A 207 17.65 -1.30 -21.81
N LYS A 208 17.58 -2.37 -22.62
CA LYS A 208 16.84 -3.59 -22.25
C LYS A 208 17.44 -4.28 -21.04
N TRP A 209 18.76 -4.42 -20.97
CA TRP A 209 19.44 -5.09 -19.87
C TRP A 209 19.24 -4.37 -18.55
N LYS A 210 19.27 -3.04 -18.57
CA LYS A 210 18.97 -2.21 -17.40
C LYS A 210 17.64 -2.59 -16.77
N TYR A 211 16.58 -2.68 -17.56
CA TYR A 211 15.25 -3.03 -17.04
C TYR A 211 15.10 -4.51 -16.67
N ILE A 212 15.79 -5.42 -17.36
CA ILE A 212 15.84 -6.85 -17.00
C ILE A 212 16.47 -7.01 -15.61
N PHE A 213 17.62 -6.40 -15.37
CA PHE A 213 18.27 -6.44 -14.05
C PHE A 213 17.43 -5.77 -12.96
N SER A 214 16.76 -4.67 -13.28
CA SER A 214 15.83 -4.02 -12.35
C SER A 214 14.66 -4.95 -11.98
N LEU A 215 14.11 -5.71 -12.93
CA LEU A 215 13.04 -6.69 -12.66
C LEU A 215 13.52 -7.84 -11.77
N ILE A 216 14.73 -8.35 -12.03
CA ILE A 216 15.34 -9.40 -11.20
C ILE A 216 15.54 -8.89 -9.78
N ALA A 217 16.12 -7.71 -9.61
CA ALA A 217 16.37 -7.12 -8.31
C ALA A 217 15.07 -6.79 -7.55
N LEU A 218 14.05 -6.29 -8.24
CA LEU A 218 12.72 -6.09 -7.68
C LEU A 218 12.13 -7.41 -7.15
N THR A 219 12.24 -8.48 -7.94
CA THR A 219 11.75 -9.80 -7.57
C THR A 219 12.47 -10.35 -6.35
N LEU A 220 13.81 -10.23 -6.33
CA LEU A 220 14.63 -10.64 -5.20
C LEU A 220 14.29 -9.85 -3.93
N TYR A 221 14.17 -8.53 -4.03
CA TYR A 221 13.81 -7.68 -2.89
C TYR A 221 12.42 -8.02 -2.34
N CYS A 222 11.39 -8.11 -3.19
CA CYS A 222 10.04 -8.45 -2.75
C CYS A 222 9.96 -9.86 -2.12
N THR A 223 10.73 -10.82 -2.64
CA THR A 223 10.83 -12.15 -2.06
C THR A 223 11.57 -12.13 -0.71
N LEU A 224 12.59 -11.29 -0.59
CA LEU A 224 13.35 -11.11 0.63
C LEU A 224 12.48 -10.54 1.76
N VAL A 225 11.72 -9.50 1.48
CA VAL A 225 10.81 -8.84 2.44
C VAL A 225 9.59 -9.72 2.74
N GLY A 226 9.15 -10.49 1.77
CA GLY A 226 7.98 -11.35 1.79
C GLY A 226 6.80 -10.75 1.05
N MET A 227 6.15 -11.61 0.27
CA MET A 227 5.04 -11.29 -0.62
C MET A 227 3.71 -11.12 0.14
N SER A 228 3.63 -10.15 1.08
CA SER A 228 2.32 -9.78 1.64
C SER A 228 1.41 -9.19 0.55
N PRO A 229 0.06 -9.21 0.71
CA PRO A 229 -0.84 -8.75 -0.36
C PRO A 229 -0.56 -7.31 -0.83
N GLY A 230 -0.22 -6.39 0.08
CA GLY A 230 0.14 -5.00 -0.26
C GLY A 230 1.45 -4.90 -1.05
N ILE A 231 2.47 -5.68 -0.68
CA ILE A 231 3.76 -5.76 -1.38
C ILE A 231 3.58 -6.43 -2.74
N LEU A 232 2.80 -7.52 -2.80
CA LEU A 232 2.54 -8.25 -4.04
C LEU A 232 1.84 -7.36 -5.08
N ARG A 233 0.88 -6.51 -4.66
CA ARG A 233 0.28 -5.52 -5.55
C ARG A 233 1.34 -4.57 -6.13
N ALA A 234 2.16 -3.97 -5.29
CA ALA A 234 3.19 -3.04 -5.73
C ALA A 234 4.25 -3.72 -6.62
N TYR A 235 4.59 -4.98 -6.31
CA TYR A 235 5.45 -5.80 -7.15
C TYR A 235 4.86 -6.04 -8.55
N ILE A 236 3.59 -6.49 -8.64
CA ILE A 236 2.96 -6.76 -9.93
C ILE A 236 2.86 -5.49 -10.77
N MET A 237 2.42 -4.38 -10.18
CA MET A 237 2.32 -3.10 -10.90
C MET A 237 3.71 -2.59 -11.33
N GLY A 238 4.70 -2.67 -10.45
CA GLY A 238 6.08 -2.31 -10.79
C GLY A 238 6.71 -3.21 -11.86
N ALA A 239 6.46 -4.52 -11.79
CA ALA A 239 6.90 -5.48 -12.80
C ALA A 239 6.24 -5.20 -14.16
N MET A 240 4.94 -4.89 -14.20
CA MET A 240 4.25 -4.52 -15.44
C MET A 240 4.80 -3.22 -16.04
N MET A 241 5.10 -2.21 -15.22
CA MET A 241 5.75 -0.98 -15.66
C MET A 241 7.14 -1.28 -16.27
N ILE A 242 7.95 -2.11 -15.63
CA ILE A 242 9.27 -2.49 -16.13
C ILE A 242 9.14 -3.29 -17.44
N LEU A 243 8.20 -4.23 -17.51
CA LEU A 243 7.93 -5.01 -18.71
C LEU A 243 7.48 -4.13 -19.89
N ALA A 244 6.61 -3.15 -19.62
CA ALA A 244 6.20 -2.17 -20.62
C ALA A 244 7.43 -1.40 -21.19
N ARG A 245 8.38 -1.02 -20.34
CA ARG A 245 9.65 -0.39 -20.76
C ARG A 245 10.50 -1.32 -21.62
N ILE A 246 10.63 -2.60 -21.25
CA ILE A 246 11.38 -3.62 -22.03
C ILE A 246 10.76 -3.83 -23.41
N LEU A 247 9.42 -3.80 -23.48
CA LEU A 247 8.65 -4.03 -24.70
C LEU A 247 8.40 -2.74 -25.52
N PHE A 248 8.91 -1.59 -25.07
CA PHE A 248 8.67 -0.28 -25.68
C PHE A 248 7.17 0.06 -25.80
N GLN A 249 6.36 -0.39 -24.84
CA GLN A 249 4.93 -0.13 -24.75
C GLN A 249 4.64 0.94 -23.71
N GLN A 250 3.49 1.61 -23.87
CA GLN A 250 2.98 2.50 -22.82
C GLN A 250 2.33 1.67 -21.70
N GLU A 251 2.67 2.01 -20.47
CA GLU A 251 2.06 1.39 -19.30
C GLU A 251 0.66 1.95 -19.08
N ASP A 252 -0.30 1.03 -18.87
CA ASP A 252 -1.67 1.36 -18.48
C ASP A 252 -1.89 0.98 -17.01
N SER A 253 -1.77 1.97 -16.14
CA SER A 253 -1.91 1.79 -14.68
C SER A 253 -3.28 1.21 -14.28
N LYS A 254 -4.35 1.46 -15.07
CA LYS A 254 -5.67 0.88 -14.80
C LYS A 254 -5.68 -0.63 -15.06
N LYS A 255 -5.11 -1.05 -16.17
CA LYS A 255 -4.96 -2.49 -16.48
C LYS A 255 -4.03 -3.17 -15.49
N SER A 256 -2.91 -2.53 -15.14
CA SER A 256 -1.96 -3.04 -14.15
C SER A 256 -2.63 -3.26 -12.78
N LEU A 257 -3.48 -2.31 -12.36
CA LEU A 257 -4.24 -2.43 -11.12
C LEU A 257 -5.22 -3.62 -11.16
N MET A 258 -5.99 -3.77 -12.24
CA MET A 258 -6.94 -4.88 -12.40
C MET A 258 -6.23 -6.24 -12.45
N ILE A 259 -5.15 -6.36 -13.21
CA ILE A 259 -4.36 -7.59 -13.30
C ILE A 259 -3.78 -7.93 -11.92
N SER A 260 -3.24 -6.95 -11.19
CA SER A 260 -2.71 -7.18 -9.84
C SER A 260 -3.80 -7.73 -8.90
N LEU A 261 -5.02 -7.20 -8.97
CA LEU A 261 -6.15 -7.67 -8.16
C LEU A 261 -6.49 -9.13 -8.48
N ILE A 262 -6.63 -9.46 -9.76
CA ILE A 262 -6.95 -10.81 -10.20
C ILE A 262 -5.86 -11.80 -9.75
N VAL A 263 -4.60 -11.49 -10.02
CA VAL A 263 -3.47 -12.35 -9.64
C VAL A 263 -3.42 -12.57 -8.13
N ILE A 264 -3.59 -11.51 -7.33
CA ILE A 264 -3.57 -11.64 -5.87
C ILE A 264 -4.71 -12.52 -5.38
N LEU A 265 -5.93 -12.35 -5.90
CA LEU A 265 -7.08 -13.16 -5.49
C LEU A 265 -6.98 -14.62 -5.95
N VAL A 266 -6.33 -14.87 -7.08
CA VAL A 266 -6.00 -16.24 -7.54
C VAL A 266 -4.92 -16.86 -6.65
N LEU A 267 -3.91 -16.12 -6.23
CA LEU A 267 -2.85 -16.63 -5.34
C LEU A 267 -3.33 -16.80 -3.89
N ASN A 268 -4.11 -15.84 -3.38
CA ASN A 268 -4.66 -15.84 -2.03
C ASN A 268 -6.02 -15.16 -2.01
N PRO A 269 -7.12 -15.92 -2.07
CA PRO A 269 -8.46 -15.34 -2.09
C PRO A 269 -8.82 -14.58 -0.79
N TYR A 270 -8.19 -14.92 0.34
CA TYR A 270 -8.38 -14.22 1.61
C TYR A 270 -7.67 -12.88 1.69
N ALA A 271 -6.85 -12.54 0.70
CA ALA A 271 -6.22 -11.22 0.64
C ALA A 271 -7.24 -10.07 0.61
N ILE A 272 -8.46 -10.32 0.11
CA ILE A 272 -9.52 -9.32 0.07
C ILE A 272 -9.92 -8.81 1.46
N THR A 273 -9.76 -9.62 2.50
CA THR A 273 -10.05 -9.25 3.90
C THR A 273 -8.83 -8.63 4.61
N ASP A 274 -7.67 -8.57 3.93
CA ASP A 274 -6.46 -7.97 4.49
C ASP A 274 -6.55 -6.44 4.46
N ILE A 275 -6.46 -5.81 5.63
CA ILE A 275 -6.57 -4.35 5.78
C ILE A 275 -5.48 -3.63 4.97
N SER A 276 -4.27 -4.17 4.96
CA SER A 276 -3.14 -3.58 4.21
C SER A 276 -3.42 -3.60 2.70
N MET A 277 -4.02 -4.67 2.19
CA MET A 277 -4.46 -4.74 0.80
C MET A 277 -5.53 -3.70 0.50
N GLN A 278 -6.59 -3.64 1.31
CA GLN A 278 -7.71 -2.73 1.09
C GLN A 278 -7.25 -1.26 1.09
N LEU A 279 -6.47 -0.84 2.09
CA LEU A 279 -5.93 0.52 2.15
C LEU A 279 -4.99 0.82 0.97
N SER A 280 -4.20 -0.18 0.56
CA SER A 280 -3.28 -0.03 -0.57
C SER A 280 -4.02 0.14 -1.90
N TYR A 281 -5.11 -0.63 -2.14
CA TYR A 281 -5.95 -0.44 -3.31
C TYR A 281 -6.73 0.86 -3.27
N ALA A 282 -7.26 1.25 -2.12
CA ALA A 282 -7.94 2.53 -1.92
C ALA A 282 -7.03 3.72 -2.30
N ALA A 283 -5.77 3.70 -1.86
CA ALA A 283 -4.79 4.72 -2.22
C ALA A 283 -4.55 4.79 -3.74
N VAL A 284 -4.34 3.64 -4.40
CA VAL A 284 -4.09 3.62 -5.86
C VAL A 284 -5.33 3.99 -6.65
N ILE A 285 -6.53 3.60 -6.21
CA ILE A 285 -7.79 4.04 -6.81
C ILE A 285 -7.92 5.56 -6.70
N ALA A 286 -7.58 6.16 -5.55
CA ALA A 286 -7.57 7.60 -5.38
C ALA A 286 -6.60 8.29 -6.37
N ILE A 287 -5.40 7.74 -6.55
CA ILE A 287 -4.38 8.28 -7.46
C ILE A 287 -4.82 8.17 -8.93
N ILE A 288 -5.38 7.05 -9.33
CA ILE A 288 -5.69 6.78 -10.75
C ILE A 288 -7.05 7.35 -11.18
N PHE A 289 -8.05 7.35 -10.29
CA PHE A 289 -9.43 7.68 -10.66
C PHE A 289 -9.97 8.96 -10.04
N VAL A 290 -9.41 9.44 -8.92
CA VAL A 290 -9.90 10.65 -8.24
C VAL A 290 -9.02 11.85 -8.52
N TYR A 291 -7.73 11.72 -8.19
CA TYR A 291 -6.75 12.80 -8.26
C TYR A 291 -6.69 13.48 -9.64
N PRO A 292 -6.66 12.76 -10.79
CA PRO A 292 -6.55 13.44 -12.11
C PRO A 292 -7.71 14.36 -12.43
N HIS A 293 -8.92 14.05 -11.95
CA HIS A 293 -10.10 14.89 -12.19
C HIS A 293 -10.07 16.15 -11.33
N ILE A 294 -9.63 16.04 -10.09
CA ILE A 294 -9.47 17.19 -9.18
C ILE A 294 -8.30 18.07 -9.62
N GLU A 295 -7.15 17.48 -9.96
CA GLU A 295 -5.99 18.22 -10.46
C GLU A 295 -6.32 18.99 -11.73
N ARG A 296 -7.08 18.40 -12.68
CA ARG A 296 -7.51 19.05 -13.89
C ARG A 296 -8.28 20.36 -13.60
N ILE A 297 -9.27 20.32 -12.71
CA ILE A 297 -10.06 21.50 -12.34
C ILE A 297 -9.20 22.56 -11.66
N LEU A 298 -8.31 22.14 -10.78
CA LEU A 298 -7.43 23.05 -10.06
C LEU A 298 -6.33 23.63 -10.94
N ASN A 299 -5.80 22.89 -11.91
CA ASN A 299 -4.86 23.41 -12.92
C ASN A 299 -5.52 24.55 -13.69
N ILE A 300 -6.71 24.33 -14.24
CA ILE A 300 -7.43 25.33 -15.03
C ILE A 300 -7.70 26.61 -14.23
N LYS A 301 -8.09 26.47 -12.95
CA LYS A 301 -8.51 27.62 -12.15
C LYS A 301 -7.39 28.34 -11.41
N PHE A 302 -6.37 27.60 -10.98
CA PHE A 302 -5.42 28.11 -9.98
C PHE A 302 -3.95 27.71 -10.24
N LEU A 303 -3.65 26.43 -10.47
CA LEU A 303 -2.28 25.93 -10.50
C LEU A 303 -1.48 26.39 -11.72
N GLU A 304 -2.13 26.62 -12.88
CA GLU A 304 -1.44 27.15 -14.07
C GLU A 304 -0.93 28.58 -13.86
N LYS A 305 -1.59 29.35 -13.00
CA LYS A 305 -1.19 30.73 -12.67
C LYS A 305 -0.05 30.82 -11.67
N MET A 306 0.28 29.70 -11.01
CA MET A 306 1.39 29.64 -10.08
C MET A 306 2.68 29.33 -10.83
N GLU A 307 3.77 30.02 -10.46
CA GLU A 307 5.11 29.67 -10.91
C GLU A 307 5.48 28.25 -10.46
N ASN A 308 6.26 27.55 -11.30
CA ASN A 308 6.76 26.23 -10.94
C ASN A 308 7.74 26.38 -9.76
N GLY A 309 7.51 25.63 -8.70
CA GLY A 309 8.34 25.69 -7.51
C GLY A 309 7.80 24.86 -6.36
N ILE A 310 8.50 24.88 -5.25
CA ILE A 310 8.19 24.09 -4.04
C ILE A 310 6.74 24.27 -3.58
N LEU A 311 6.18 25.48 -3.68
CA LEU A 311 4.81 25.75 -3.25
C LEU A 311 3.77 25.01 -4.10
N LYS A 312 3.95 25.00 -5.43
CA LYS A 312 3.07 24.28 -6.37
C LYS A 312 3.13 22.78 -6.15
N ASP A 313 4.34 22.23 -5.96
CA ASP A 313 4.53 20.80 -5.72
C ASP A 313 3.97 20.38 -4.35
N SER A 314 4.16 21.19 -3.32
CA SER A 314 3.56 20.97 -2.00
C SER A 314 2.03 20.97 -2.05
N LEU A 315 1.45 21.89 -2.83
CA LEU A 315 -0.01 21.95 -3.01
C LEU A 315 -0.54 20.70 -3.74
N LYS A 316 0.16 20.24 -4.79
CA LYS A 316 -0.19 18.99 -5.49
C LYS A 316 -0.11 17.77 -4.55
N LEU A 317 0.91 17.68 -3.72
CA LEU A 317 1.06 16.62 -2.71
C LEU A 317 -0.08 16.68 -1.67
N THR A 318 -0.47 17.89 -1.25
CA THR A 318 -1.60 18.08 -0.34
C THR A 318 -2.90 17.58 -0.93
N ILE A 319 -3.20 17.96 -2.18
CA ILE A 319 -4.40 17.53 -2.89
C ILE A 319 -4.41 16.01 -3.07
N LEU A 320 -3.27 15.44 -3.47
CA LEU A 320 -3.11 14.00 -3.60
C LEU A 320 -3.39 13.28 -2.28
N SER A 321 -2.81 13.77 -1.17
CA SER A 321 -3.02 13.21 0.16
C SER A 321 -4.49 13.30 0.60
N LEU A 322 -5.16 14.41 0.31
CA LEU A 322 -6.60 14.57 0.56
C LEU A 322 -7.45 13.59 -0.26
N CYS A 323 -7.12 13.37 -1.54
CA CYS A 323 -7.83 12.39 -2.37
C CYS A 323 -7.70 10.97 -1.79
N ILE A 324 -6.49 10.58 -1.38
CA ILE A 324 -6.23 9.29 -0.74
C ILE A 324 -6.99 9.18 0.58
N GLN A 325 -6.99 10.22 1.38
CA GLN A 325 -7.69 10.25 2.66
C GLN A 325 -9.20 10.09 2.46
N ILE A 326 -9.82 10.85 1.55
CA ILE A 326 -11.25 10.75 1.25
C ILE A 326 -11.64 9.33 0.85
N VAL A 327 -10.89 8.69 -0.06
CA VAL A 327 -11.19 7.32 -0.47
C VAL A 327 -11.01 6.32 0.67
N SER A 328 -10.10 6.58 1.60
CA SER A 328 -9.75 5.67 2.71
C SER A 328 -10.57 5.89 3.99
N ILE A 329 -11.33 7.00 4.13
CA ILE A 329 -12.15 7.33 5.30
C ILE A 329 -12.99 6.14 5.79
N PRO A 330 -13.81 5.48 4.96
CA PRO A 330 -14.68 4.42 5.45
C PRO A 330 -13.91 3.22 6.00
N LEU A 331 -12.72 2.92 5.42
CA LEU A 331 -11.85 1.86 5.93
C LEU A 331 -11.23 2.23 7.27
N PHE A 332 -10.79 3.48 7.45
CA PHE A 332 -10.29 3.97 8.73
C PHE A 332 -11.34 3.90 9.81
N LEU A 333 -12.55 4.33 9.54
CA LEU A 333 -13.67 4.29 10.49
C LEU A 333 -14.08 2.86 10.83
N TYR A 334 -14.14 1.96 9.84
CA TYR A 334 -14.57 0.57 10.03
C TYR A 334 -13.56 -0.25 10.85
N TYR A 335 -12.24 -0.10 10.54
CA TYR A 335 -11.21 -0.93 11.16
C TYR A 335 -10.57 -0.33 12.40
N PHE A 336 -10.44 0.98 12.44
CA PHE A 336 -9.68 1.67 13.49
C PHE A 336 -10.52 2.55 14.40
N GLU A 337 -11.79 2.81 14.07
CA GLU A 337 -12.68 3.71 14.81
C GLU A 337 -12.08 5.12 14.96
N LYS A 338 -11.26 5.53 13.98
CA LYS A 338 -10.51 6.79 13.98
C LYS A 338 -10.65 7.48 12.64
N LEU A 339 -10.84 8.78 12.68
CA LEU A 339 -10.87 9.63 11.50
C LEU A 339 -9.63 10.55 11.49
N PRO A 340 -8.66 10.33 10.60
CA PRO A 340 -7.55 11.26 10.45
C PRO A 340 -8.05 12.54 9.78
N LEU A 341 -8.04 13.69 10.48
CA LEU A 341 -8.54 14.96 9.93
C LEU A 341 -7.45 15.72 9.19
N PHE A 342 -6.34 15.97 9.87
CA PHE A 342 -5.29 16.87 9.39
C PHE A 342 -3.95 16.19 9.12
N SER A 343 -3.90 14.87 9.12
CA SER A 343 -2.66 14.12 8.84
C SER A 343 -2.08 14.42 7.45
N PHE A 344 -2.92 14.82 6.48
CA PHE A 344 -2.46 15.23 5.15
C PHE A 344 -1.51 16.44 5.17
N LEU A 345 -1.66 17.35 6.15
CA LEU A 345 -0.76 18.49 6.32
C LEU A 345 0.63 18.02 6.78
N LEU A 346 0.69 17.08 7.72
CA LEU A 346 1.97 16.52 8.16
C LEU A 346 2.66 15.71 7.07
N ASN A 347 1.93 15.13 6.14
CA ASN A 347 2.49 14.40 5.00
C ASN A 347 3.33 15.30 4.07
N ILE A 348 3.04 16.61 3.99
CA ILE A 348 3.78 17.55 3.15
C ILE A 348 5.28 17.57 3.51
N ILE A 349 5.57 17.51 4.79
CA ILE A 349 6.95 17.57 5.33
C ILE A 349 7.43 16.16 5.69
N GLY A 350 6.59 15.38 6.35
CA GLY A 350 6.96 14.07 6.88
C GLY A 350 7.27 13.02 5.81
N VAL A 351 6.52 13.02 4.70
CA VAL A 351 6.78 12.06 3.60
C VAL A 351 8.11 12.34 2.89
N PRO A 352 8.45 13.57 2.47
CA PRO A 352 9.76 13.86 1.90
C PRO A 352 10.92 13.49 2.82
N ILE A 353 10.88 13.90 4.11
CA ILE A 353 11.96 13.58 5.06
C ILE A 353 12.08 12.06 5.24
N GLY A 354 10.96 11.38 5.45
CA GLY A 354 10.94 9.93 5.60
C GLY A 354 11.42 9.18 4.34
N THR A 355 11.12 9.70 3.15
CA THR A 355 11.60 9.15 1.89
C THR A 355 13.12 9.25 1.76
N VAL A 356 13.70 10.43 2.04
CA VAL A 356 15.16 10.62 2.02
C VAL A 356 15.86 9.73 3.06
N LEU A 357 15.25 9.57 4.26
CA LEU A 357 15.76 8.66 5.25
C LEU A 357 15.79 7.21 4.75
N ILE A 358 14.69 6.74 4.16
CA ILE A 358 14.58 5.39 3.60
C ILE A 358 15.60 5.19 2.46
N GLU A 359 15.77 6.16 1.57
CA GLU A 359 16.81 6.13 0.52
C GLU A 359 18.22 6.00 1.10
N THR A 360 18.50 6.75 2.18
CA THR A 360 19.78 6.68 2.88
C THR A 360 20.01 5.30 3.50
N LEU A 361 19.00 4.71 4.14
CA LEU A 361 19.07 3.37 4.72
C LEU A 361 19.26 2.27 3.65
N PHE A 362 18.59 2.39 2.50
CA PHE A 362 18.83 1.50 1.36
C PHE A 362 20.24 1.66 0.81
N SER A 363 20.76 2.87 0.75
CA SER A 363 22.14 3.16 0.30
C SER A 363 23.16 2.53 1.25
N ILE A 364 22.99 2.68 2.58
CA ILE A 364 23.82 2.03 3.59
C ILE A 364 23.79 0.50 3.41
N THR A 365 22.61 -0.07 3.24
CA THR A 365 22.44 -1.51 3.04
C THR A 365 23.20 -1.97 1.80
N LEU A 366 23.05 -1.28 0.67
CA LEU A 366 23.72 -1.61 -0.58
C LEU A 366 25.24 -1.49 -0.47
N LEU A 367 25.76 -0.41 0.14
CA LEU A 367 27.19 -0.20 0.35
C LEU A 367 27.82 -1.33 1.18
N ASN A 368 27.11 -1.79 2.21
CA ASN A 368 27.56 -2.92 3.04
C ASN A 368 27.52 -4.26 2.28
N ILE A 369 26.53 -4.50 1.43
CA ILE A 369 26.45 -5.68 0.55
C ILE A 369 27.61 -5.66 -0.45
N LEU A 370 27.95 -4.50 -1.00
CA LEU A 370 29.09 -4.30 -1.92
C LEU A 370 30.44 -4.26 -1.22
N LYS A 371 30.48 -4.46 0.10
CA LYS A 371 31.70 -4.40 0.96
C LYS A 371 32.39 -3.02 0.99
N LEU A 372 31.68 -1.95 0.63
CA LEU A 372 32.15 -0.55 0.66
C LEU A 372 31.88 0.09 2.03
N LYS A 373 32.14 -0.65 3.12
CA LYS A 373 31.85 -0.26 4.51
C LYS A 373 32.50 1.07 4.94
N PHE A 374 33.62 1.46 4.32
CA PHE A 374 34.29 2.74 4.64
C PHE A 374 33.41 3.95 4.38
N LEU A 375 32.44 3.86 3.44
CA LEU A 375 31.49 4.95 3.17
C LEU A 375 30.44 5.14 4.28
N ASN A 376 30.31 4.18 5.18
CA ASN A 376 29.42 4.33 6.36
C ASN A 376 29.82 5.54 7.22
N PHE A 377 31.11 5.96 7.20
CA PHE A 377 31.56 7.18 7.87
C PHE A 377 30.77 8.42 7.46
N ILE A 378 30.29 8.49 6.21
CA ILE A 378 29.48 9.60 5.70
C ILE A 378 27.98 9.32 5.88
N PHE A 379 27.53 8.13 5.46
CA PHE A 379 26.09 7.84 5.37
C PHE A 379 25.43 7.61 6.73
N VAL A 380 26.13 7.05 7.72
CA VAL A 380 25.56 6.77 9.04
C VAL A 380 25.23 8.06 9.80
N PRO A 381 26.15 9.05 9.94
CA PRO A 381 25.80 10.33 10.58
C PRO A 381 24.69 11.09 9.85
N VAL A 382 24.63 10.98 8.51
CA VAL A 382 23.55 11.58 7.71
C VAL A 382 22.21 10.92 8.06
N ALA A 383 22.16 9.59 8.11
CA ALA A 383 20.95 8.87 8.50
C ALA A 383 20.48 9.24 9.91
N GLN A 384 21.42 9.34 10.87
CA GLN A 384 21.15 9.76 12.24
C GLN A 384 20.59 11.18 12.30
N ALA A 385 21.20 12.14 11.61
CA ALA A 385 20.74 13.52 11.57
C ALA A 385 19.32 13.63 10.96
N ILE A 386 19.07 12.93 9.84
CA ILE A 386 17.75 12.92 9.19
C ILE A 386 16.72 12.27 10.12
N TYR A 387 17.08 11.15 10.77
CA TYR A 387 16.17 10.46 11.69
C TYR A 387 15.81 11.32 12.88
N ASN A 388 16.78 11.98 13.51
CA ASN A 388 16.55 12.88 14.66
C ASN A 388 15.62 14.04 14.28
N ALA A 389 15.81 14.62 13.10
CA ALA A 389 14.91 15.65 12.58
C ALA A 389 13.49 15.10 12.33
N PHE A 390 13.40 13.89 11.77
CA PHE A 390 12.13 13.21 11.50
C PHE A 390 11.39 12.81 12.78
N GLU A 391 12.10 12.26 13.75
CA GLU A 391 11.53 11.92 15.06
C GLU A 391 11.05 13.15 15.81
N GLY A 392 11.83 14.23 15.80
CA GLY A 392 11.43 15.53 16.34
C GLY A 392 10.16 16.07 15.68
N PHE A 393 10.06 15.98 14.37
CA PHE A 393 8.86 16.36 13.62
C PHE A 393 7.64 15.51 14.01
N ILE A 394 7.78 14.18 14.10
CA ILE A 394 6.71 13.28 14.56
C ILE A 394 6.31 13.58 15.99
N PHE A 395 7.27 13.83 16.87
CA PHE A 395 7.01 14.19 18.27
C PHE A 395 6.20 15.49 18.39
N MET A 396 6.59 16.54 17.64
CA MET A 396 5.82 17.78 17.57
C MET A 396 4.42 17.55 16.99
N GLY A 397 4.33 16.82 15.89
CA GLY A 397 3.06 16.46 15.28
C GLY A 397 2.14 15.67 16.20
N SER A 398 2.71 14.77 17.02
CA SER A 398 1.92 13.98 17.98
C SER A 398 1.30 14.80 19.12
N LYS A 399 1.76 16.02 19.36
CA LYS A 399 1.22 16.95 20.36
C LYS A 399 0.10 17.85 19.82
N ILE A 400 -0.09 17.90 18.50
CA ILE A 400 -1.14 18.72 17.90
C ILE A 400 -2.51 18.09 18.23
N PRO A 401 -3.41 18.83 18.92
CA PRO A 401 -4.72 18.29 19.23
C PRO A 401 -5.57 18.11 17.98
N MET A 402 -6.52 17.21 18.03
CA MET A 402 -7.53 16.97 16.98
C MET A 402 -6.99 16.52 15.60
N LEU A 403 -5.73 16.09 15.48
CA LEU A 403 -5.24 15.46 14.25
C LEU A 403 -6.05 14.21 13.85
N GLN A 404 -6.54 13.49 14.85
CA GLN A 404 -7.45 12.37 14.69
C GLN A 404 -8.65 12.54 15.61
N LEU A 405 -9.85 12.27 15.07
CA LEU A 405 -11.04 12.12 15.89
C LEU A 405 -11.28 10.63 16.18
N ASN A 406 -11.51 10.30 17.46
CA ASN A 406 -12.01 9.01 17.85
C ASN A 406 -13.53 9.00 17.63
N VAL A 407 -14.01 8.05 16.86
CA VAL A 407 -15.43 7.87 16.60
C VAL A 407 -15.93 6.74 17.49
N ALA A 408 -16.95 7.00 18.29
CA ALA A 408 -17.50 6.01 19.18
C ALA A 408 -18.31 4.97 18.40
N GLY A 409 -17.84 3.72 18.43
CA GLY A 409 -18.51 2.58 17.81
C GLY A 409 -18.09 2.31 16.36
N LYS A 410 -18.19 1.03 16.00
CA LYS A 410 -17.91 0.58 14.63
C LYS A 410 -19.04 1.00 13.70
N ILE A 411 -18.68 1.52 12.55
CA ILE A 411 -19.68 1.75 11.49
C ILE A 411 -20.07 0.43 10.85
N ASP A 412 -21.33 0.32 10.46
CA ASP A 412 -21.85 -0.86 9.78
C ASP A 412 -21.35 -0.93 8.32
N LEU A 413 -21.18 -2.13 7.79
CA LEU A 413 -20.74 -2.36 6.41
C LEU A 413 -21.63 -1.67 5.38
N TRP A 414 -22.94 -1.54 5.62
CA TRP A 414 -23.84 -0.86 4.69
C TRP A 414 -23.52 0.63 4.55
N ILE A 415 -23.04 1.29 5.63
CA ILE A 415 -22.61 2.70 5.61
C ILE A 415 -21.38 2.85 4.72
N VAL A 416 -20.42 1.93 4.84
CA VAL A 416 -19.24 1.87 3.96
C VAL A 416 -19.65 1.76 2.50
N PHE A 417 -20.63 0.89 2.21
CA PHE A 417 -21.14 0.69 0.86
C PHE A 417 -21.83 1.93 0.30
N VAL A 418 -22.71 2.56 1.07
CA VAL A 418 -23.39 3.81 0.68
C VAL A 418 -22.37 4.93 0.43
N TYR A 419 -21.36 5.05 1.29
CA TYR A 419 -20.29 6.04 1.11
C TYR A 419 -19.58 5.88 -0.24
N TYR A 420 -19.20 4.65 -0.62
CA TYR A 420 -18.54 4.41 -1.90
C TYR A 420 -19.45 4.67 -3.10
N ILE A 421 -20.74 4.40 -3.00
CA ILE A 421 -21.70 4.77 -4.05
C ILE A 421 -21.73 6.30 -4.21
N LEU A 422 -21.87 7.05 -3.11
CA LEU A 422 -21.86 8.51 -3.14
C LEU A 422 -20.53 9.06 -3.67
N LEU A 423 -19.41 8.44 -3.31
CA LEU A 423 -18.10 8.82 -3.82
C LEU A 423 -18.00 8.64 -5.34
N ILE A 424 -18.47 7.51 -5.87
CA ILE A 424 -18.50 7.25 -7.32
C ILE A 424 -19.35 8.29 -8.04
N VAL A 425 -20.54 8.59 -7.53
CA VAL A 425 -21.42 9.64 -8.10
C VAL A 425 -20.70 11.00 -8.06
N GLY A 426 -20.05 11.32 -6.95
CA GLY A 426 -19.24 12.54 -6.82
C GLY A 426 -18.10 12.63 -7.82
N ILE A 427 -17.37 11.53 -8.05
CA ILE A 427 -16.29 11.49 -9.04
C ILE A 427 -16.82 11.70 -10.46
N ILE A 428 -17.93 11.05 -10.82
CA ILE A 428 -18.58 11.24 -12.13
C ILE A 428 -18.98 12.68 -12.32
N PHE A 429 -19.54 13.30 -11.28
CA PHE A 429 -19.93 14.71 -11.29
C PHE A 429 -18.71 15.63 -11.49
N VAL A 430 -17.66 15.48 -10.71
CA VAL A 430 -16.41 16.25 -10.80
C VAL A 430 -15.78 16.12 -12.19
N ARG A 431 -15.80 14.91 -12.77
CA ARG A 431 -15.30 14.65 -14.12
C ARG A 431 -16.09 15.46 -15.17
N ASN A 432 -17.42 15.46 -15.10
CA ASN A 432 -18.27 16.17 -16.07
C ASN A 432 -18.08 17.68 -15.96
N VAL A 433 -18.03 18.22 -14.74
CA VAL A 433 -17.74 19.65 -14.51
C VAL A 433 -16.37 20.04 -15.08
N GLY A 434 -15.35 19.17 -14.95
CA GLY A 434 -14.04 19.42 -15.54
C GLY A 434 -14.06 19.54 -17.06
N PHE A 435 -14.83 18.69 -17.74
CA PHE A 435 -14.99 18.76 -19.20
C PHE A 435 -15.74 20.04 -19.66
N GLU A 436 -16.80 20.43 -18.95
CA GLU A 436 -17.54 21.67 -19.27
C GLU A 436 -16.65 22.91 -19.16
N ILE A 437 -15.83 23.00 -18.11
CA ILE A 437 -14.91 24.12 -17.91
C ILE A 437 -13.89 24.21 -19.06
N GLU A 438 -13.33 23.08 -19.48
CA GLU A 438 -12.40 23.04 -20.64
C GLU A 438 -13.06 23.49 -21.95
N ASP A 439 -14.27 23.02 -22.19
CA ASP A 439 -15.04 23.40 -23.39
C ASP A 439 -15.37 24.89 -23.41
N GLU A 440 -15.73 25.47 -22.27
CA GLU A 440 -15.97 26.92 -22.17
C GLU A 440 -14.71 27.74 -22.45
N ILE A 441 -13.54 27.30 -21.91
CA ILE A 441 -12.27 27.97 -22.13
C ILE A 441 -11.87 27.88 -23.60
N LYS A 442 -12.00 26.70 -24.23
CA LYS A 442 -11.76 26.53 -25.67
C LYS A 442 -12.64 27.45 -26.51
N LYS A 443 -13.92 27.53 -26.21
CA LYS A 443 -14.85 28.41 -26.91
C LYS A 443 -14.51 29.90 -26.77
N ARG A 444 -14.01 30.31 -25.58
CA ARG A 444 -13.55 31.70 -25.34
C ARG A 444 -12.23 32.01 -26.04
N SER A 445 -11.32 31.04 -26.17
CA SER A 445 -10.05 31.21 -26.89
C SER A 445 -10.28 31.34 -28.40
N ILE A 446 -11.21 30.57 -28.98
CA ILE A 446 -11.59 30.64 -30.40
C ILE A 446 -12.32 31.97 -30.75
N LYS A 447 -13.08 32.55 -29.80
CA LYS A 447 -13.76 33.84 -30.01
C LYS A 447 -12.85 35.06 -29.90
N LYS A 448 -11.58 34.88 -29.46
CA LYS A 448 -10.56 35.95 -29.36
C LYS A 448 -9.66 36.06 -30.59
N TYR A 449 -9.77 35.15 -31.53
CA TYR A 449 -9.23 35.19 -32.88
C TYR A 449 -10.35 35.35 -33.91
#